data_90ee63b1322514006a41d79d3b39c1ea
#
_entry.id   90ee63b1322514006a41d79d3b39c1ea
#
_cell.length_a   1.000
_cell.length_b   1.000
_cell.length_c   1.000
_cell.angle_alpha   90.00
_cell.angle_beta   90.00
_cell.angle_gamma   90.00
#
_symmetry.space_group_name_H-M   'P 1'
#
loop_
_entity.id
_entity.type
_entity.pdbx_description
1 polymer ?
#
loop_
_entity_poly.entity_id
_entity_poly.type
_entity_poly.pdbx_seq_one_letter_code
_entity_poly.pdbx_strand_id
1 'polypeptide(L)'
;MAVTSNDAERIAGNVLSIHDEILGISIMDKKGNILAANSKESFKEAFGVAEDREKYTATLAIGILTLVNELKDMFGGAKAIITVHENCKLMLLPVPSFQLLVGLVFQRSVNAEDHKIVSEIEILVADALNHSSSSNL
;
A
#
# COMPACT_ATOMS: atom_id res chain seq x y z
N MET A 1 -8.21 13.24 10.87
CA MET A 1 -7.26 12.78 11.89
C MET A 1 -6.02 12.23 11.19
N ALA A 2 -4.86 12.66 11.65
CA ALA A 2 -3.60 12.23 11.03
C ALA A 2 -3.24 10.81 11.49
N VAL A 3 -2.81 9.98 10.55
CA VAL A 3 -2.31 8.65 10.84
C VAL A 3 -0.85 8.78 11.30
N THR A 4 -0.53 8.18 12.45
CA THR A 4 0.83 8.23 12.99
C THR A 4 1.72 7.19 12.34
N SER A 5 3.05 7.39 12.43
CA SER A 5 4.02 6.38 11.96
C SER A 5 3.85 5.06 12.71
N ASN A 6 3.54 5.10 14.00
CA ASN A 6 3.29 3.88 14.78
C ASN A 6 2.08 3.10 14.28
N ASP A 7 0.98 3.80 13.95
CA ASP A 7 -0.20 3.17 13.34
C ASP A 7 0.15 2.55 12.00
N ALA A 8 0.89 3.27 11.16
CA ALA A 8 1.30 2.78 9.85
C ALA A 8 2.21 1.55 9.96
N GLU A 9 3.16 1.54 10.88
CA GLU A 9 4.05 0.40 11.12
C GLU A 9 3.27 -0.84 11.56
N ARG A 10 2.28 -0.66 12.44
CA ARG A 10 1.43 -1.75 12.90
C ARG A 10 0.59 -2.33 11.76
N ILE A 11 0.00 -1.47 10.94
CA ILE A 11 -0.76 -1.89 9.76
C ILE A 11 0.13 -2.67 8.80
N ALA A 12 1.33 -2.15 8.51
CA ALA A 12 2.27 -2.81 7.62
C ALA A 12 2.65 -4.21 8.12
N GLY A 13 2.96 -4.34 9.41
CA GLY A 13 3.26 -5.63 10.00
C GLY A 13 2.11 -6.62 9.92
N ASN A 14 0.90 -6.17 10.21
CA ASN A 14 -0.30 -7.01 10.16
C ASN A 14 -0.59 -7.50 8.73
N VAL A 15 -0.49 -6.63 7.75
CA VAL A 15 -0.74 -7.00 6.34
C VAL A 15 0.27 -8.03 5.87
N LEU A 16 1.56 -7.84 6.16
CA LEU A 16 2.60 -8.79 5.79
C LEU A 16 2.42 -10.16 6.43
N SER A 17 1.89 -10.21 7.66
CA SER A 17 1.70 -11.47 8.38
C SER A 17 0.50 -12.27 7.88
N ILE A 18 -0.47 -11.63 7.23
CA ILE A 18 -1.73 -12.28 6.81
C ILE A 18 -1.59 -12.96 5.44
N HIS A 19 -0.83 -12.36 4.54
CA HIS A 19 -0.69 -12.85 3.16
C HIS A 19 0.74 -13.25 2.85
N ASP A 20 0.96 -14.54 2.59
CA ASP A 20 2.28 -15.06 2.24
C ASP A 20 2.77 -14.51 0.90
N GLU A 21 1.86 -14.17 0.00
CA GLU A 21 2.16 -13.66 -1.35
C GLU A 21 2.65 -12.22 -1.33
N ILE A 22 2.39 -11.47 -0.25
CA ILE A 22 2.85 -10.09 -0.13
C ILE A 22 4.29 -10.09 0.34
N LEU A 23 5.18 -9.54 -0.49
CA LEU A 23 6.61 -9.48 -0.22
C LEU A 23 7.02 -8.19 0.46
N GLY A 24 6.29 -7.12 0.23
CA GLY A 24 6.60 -5.82 0.79
C GLY A 24 5.39 -4.91 0.81
N ILE A 25 5.44 -3.92 1.69
CA ILE A 25 4.40 -2.92 1.85
C ILE A 25 5.02 -1.56 2.17
N SER A 26 4.46 -0.51 1.58
CA SER A 26 4.74 0.88 1.95
C SER A 26 3.43 1.58 2.24
N ILE A 27 3.41 2.39 3.27
CA ILE A 27 2.26 3.23 3.58
C ILE A 27 2.72 4.68 3.48
N MET A 28 2.03 5.44 2.64
CA MET A 28 2.38 6.81 2.31
C MET A 28 1.21 7.73 2.58
N ASP A 29 1.50 8.98 2.89
CA ASP A 29 0.48 10.01 2.91
C ASP A 29 0.23 10.53 1.48
N LYS A 30 -0.74 11.42 1.32
CA LYS A 30 -1.10 11.96 0.00
C LYS A 30 -0.02 12.86 -0.61
N LYS A 31 0.98 13.26 0.16
CA LYS A 31 2.11 14.08 -0.31
C LYS A 31 3.28 13.21 -0.76
N GLY A 32 3.19 11.89 -0.60
CA GLY A 32 4.26 10.97 -0.93
C GLY A 32 5.26 10.74 0.19
N ASN A 33 4.99 11.22 1.41
CA ASN A 33 5.82 10.90 2.56
C ASN A 33 5.57 9.47 3.00
N ILE A 34 6.64 8.71 3.16
CA ILE A 34 6.56 7.32 3.61
C ILE A 34 6.42 7.31 5.13
N LEU A 35 5.28 6.80 5.59
CA LEU A 35 4.99 6.68 7.03
C LEU A 35 5.52 5.38 7.59
N ALA A 36 5.49 4.31 6.80
CA ALA A 36 6.03 3.02 7.17
C ALA A 36 6.37 2.23 5.91
N ALA A 37 7.40 1.41 5.99
CA ALA A 37 7.76 0.46 4.96
C ALA A 37 8.30 -0.79 5.63
N ASN A 38 7.89 -1.95 5.14
CA ASN A 38 8.34 -3.23 5.66
C ASN A 38 8.37 -4.25 4.53
N SER A 39 9.27 -5.20 4.60
CA SER A 39 9.39 -6.23 3.59
C SER A 39 9.89 -7.53 4.18
N LYS A 40 9.51 -8.63 3.54
CA LYS A 40 9.98 -9.94 3.92
C LYS A 40 11.45 -10.11 3.53
N GLU A 41 12.14 -10.98 4.22
CA GLU A 41 13.56 -11.26 3.97
C GLU A 41 13.79 -11.74 2.54
N SER A 42 12.87 -12.53 2.00
CA SER A 42 12.93 -13.02 0.62
C SER A 42 12.94 -11.87 -0.39
N PHE A 43 12.21 -10.80 -0.12
CA PHE A 43 12.21 -9.61 -0.98
C PHE A 43 13.56 -8.90 -0.89
N LYS A 44 14.09 -8.73 0.31
CA LYS A 44 15.41 -8.10 0.52
C LYS A 44 16.52 -8.88 -0.16
N GLU A 45 16.47 -10.21 -0.10
CA GLU A 45 17.44 -11.08 -0.76
C GLU A 45 17.36 -10.97 -2.28
N ALA A 46 16.15 -10.94 -2.84
CA ALA A 46 15.93 -10.90 -4.28
C ALA A 46 16.25 -9.53 -4.90
N PHE A 47 15.88 -8.45 -4.23
CA PHE A 47 15.92 -7.08 -4.80
C PHE A 47 16.88 -6.14 -4.06
N GLY A 48 17.47 -6.58 -2.96
CA GLY A 48 18.35 -5.78 -2.13
C GLY A 48 17.60 -4.77 -1.28
N VAL A 49 18.32 -4.16 -0.34
CA VAL A 49 17.81 -3.06 0.48
C VAL A 49 18.27 -1.77 -0.17
N ALA A 50 17.34 -1.02 -0.74
CA ALA A 50 17.67 0.26 -1.34
C ALA A 50 16.71 1.31 -0.81
N GLU A 51 17.20 2.16 0.09
CA GLU A 51 16.46 3.31 0.60
C GLU A 51 15.99 4.21 -0.55
N ASP A 52 16.78 4.33 -1.60
CA ASP A 52 16.43 5.12 -2.77
C ASP A 52 15.23 4.58 -3.53
N ARG A 53 14.98 3.26 -3.50
CA ARG A 53 13.82 2.67 -4.17
C ARG A 53 12.51 3.15 -3.58
N GLU A 54 12.43 3.33 -2.29
CA GLU A 54 11.23 3.81 -1.62
C GLU A 54 10.86 5.20 -2.12
N LYS A 55 11.86 6.07 -2.29
CA LYS A 55 11.66 7.42 -2.82
C LYS A 55 11.16 7.39 -4.26
N TYR A 56 11.76 6.57 -5.11
CA TYR A 56 11.32 6.42 -6.50
C TYR A 56 9.92 5.84 -6.59
N THR A 57 9.63 4.84 -5.77
CA THR A 57 8.30 4.22 -5.70
C THR A 57 7.26 5.24 -5.26
N ALA A 58 7.55 6.03 -4.23
CA ALA A 58 6.66 7.06 -3.75
C ALA A 58 6.39 8.14 -4.81
N THR A 59 7.44 8.60 -5.49
CA THR A 59 7.31 9.59 -6.56
C THR A 59 6.46 9.05 -7.71
N LEU A 60 6.70 7.82 -8.13
CA LEU A 60 5.94 7.15 -9.18
C LEU A 60 4.47 6.98 -8.77
N ALA A 61 4.24 6.53 -7.54
CA ALA A 61 2.90 6.32 -7.01
C ALA A 61 2.09 7.62 -7.02
N ILE A 62 2.67 8.72 -6.57
CA ILE A 62 1.99 10.03 -6.58
C ILE A 62 1.72 10.50 -8.01
N GLY A 63 2.66 10.30 -8.92
CA GLY A 63 2.48 10.63 -10.34
C GLY A 63 1.33 9.84 -10.97
N ILE A 64 1.28 8.54 -10.75
CA ILE A 64 0.20 7.68 -11.25
C ILE A 64 -1.14 8.09 -10.64
N LEU A 65 -1.18 8.32 -9.34
CA LEU A 65 -2.40 8.72 -8.65
C LEU A 65 -2.93 10.05 -9.18
N THR A 66 -2.05 11.01 -9.45
CA THR A 66 -2.42 12.30 -10.04
C THR A 66 -3.09 12.10 -11.41
N LEU A 67 -2.49 11.27 -12.28
CA LEU A 67 -3.06 10.96 -13.59
C LEU A 67 -4.42 10.27 -13.48
N VAL A 68 -4.55 9.33 -12.57
CA VAL A 68 -5.80 8.58 -12.37
C VAL A 68 -6.90 9.50 -11.81
N ASN A 69 -6.55 10.45 -10.96
CA ASN A 69 -7.51 11.41 -10.42
C ASN A 69 -8.11 12.33 -11.50
N GLU A 70 -7.40 12.56 -12.60
CA GLU A 70 -7.96 13.29 -13.75
C GLU A 70 -9.16 12.57 -14.37
N LEU A 71 -9.25 11.26 -14.20
CA LEU A 71 -10.34 10.43 -14.73
C LEU A 71 -11.49 10.25 -13.73
N LYS A 72 -11.37 10.82 -12.54
CA LYS A 72 -12.31 10.62 -11.44
C LYS A 72 -13.74 11.03 -11.80
N ASP A 73 -13.90 12.12 -12.51
CA ASP A 73 -15.22 12.63 -12.89
C ASP A 73 -15.92 11.73 -13.92
N MET A 74 -15.12 11.00 -14.71
CA MET A 74 -15.65 10.08 -15.74
C MET A 74 -15.92 8.69 -15.18
N PHE A 75 -15.00 8.16 -14.39
CA PHE A 75 -14.97 6.75 -13.99
C PHE A 75 -15.10 6.54 -12.48
N GLY A 76 -15.17 7.61 -11.70
CA GLY A 76 -15.10 7.52 -10.25
C GLY A 76 -13.66 7.39 -9.76
N GLY A 77 -13.47 7.36 -8.45
CA GLY A 77 -12.15 7.20 -7.86
C GLY A 77 -11.58 5.80 -8.10
N ALA A 78 -10.28 5.71 -8.28
CA ALA A 78 -9.60 4.43 -8.43
C ALA A 78 -9.63 3.63 -7.14
N LYS A 79 -9.96 2.35 -7.23
CA LYS A 79 -9.91 1.41 -6.09
C LYS A 79 -8.54 0.78 -5.94
N ALA A 80 -7.90 0.48 -7.06
CA ALA A 80 -6.55 -0.07 -7.09
C ALA A 80 -5.90 0.24 -8.42
N ILE A 81 -4.58 0.33 -8.40
CA ILE A 81 -3.76 0.45 -9.60
C ILE A 81 -2.77 -0.70 -9.55
N ILE A 82 -2.76 -1.52 -10.58
CA ILE A 82 -1.94 -2.74 -10.62
C ILE A 82 -0.98 -2.64 -11.80
N THR A 83 0.31 -2.84 -11.53
CA THR A 83 1.32 -2.95 -12.58
C THR A 83 1.99 -4.32 -12.50
N VAL A 84 2.11 -4.98 -13.63
CA VAL A 84 2.73 -6.30 -13.72
C VAL A 84 4.11 -6.13 -14.35
N HIS A 85 5.13 -6.56 -13.62
CA HIS A 85 6.53 -6.51 -14.03
C HIS A 85 7.04 -7.93 -14.29
N GLU A 86 8.24 -8.04 -14.86
CA GLU A 86 8.84 -9.35 -15.10
C GLU A 86 9.06 -10.15 -13.83
N ASN A 87 9.42 -9.48 -12.74
CA ASN A 87 9.84 -10.13 -11.50
C ASN A 87 8.84 -9.99 -10.34
N CYS A 88 7.84 -9.14 -10.49
CA CYS A 88 6.86 -8.90 -9.42
C CYS A 88 5.59 -8.25 -9.96
N LYS A 89 4.60 -8.12 -9.09
CA LYS A 89 3.39 -7.35 -9.34
C LYS A 89 3.28 -6.29 -8.26
N LEU A 90 3.00 -5.07 -8.64
CA LEU A 90 2.78 -3.96 -7.71
C LEU A 90 1.30 -3.61 -7.67
N MET A 91 0.81 -3.28 -6.50
CA MET A 91 -0.55 -2.80 -6.31
C MET A 91 -0.52 -1.53 -5.47
N LEU A 92 -1.16 -0.48 -5.96
CA LEU A 92 -1.35 0.76 -5.23
C LEU A 92 -2.81 0.88 -4.83
N LEU A 93 -3.06 1.04 -3.53
CA LEU A 93 -4.38 1.14 -2.94
C LEU A 93 -4.58 2.51 -2.31
N PRO A 94 -5.36 3.39 -2.95
CA PRO A 94 -5.77 4.61 -2.27
C PRO A 94 -6.74 4.30 -1.14
N VAL A 95 -6.54 4.90 0.02
CA VAL A 95 -7.46 4.82 1.16
C VAL A 95 -7.90 6.25 1.50
N PRO A 96 -8.86 6.81 0.75
CA PRO A 96 -9.19 8.24 0.83
C PRO A 96 -9.68 8.69 2.20
N SER A 97 -10.39 7.83 2.92
CA SER A 97 -10.92 8.15 4.25
C SER A 97 -9.84 8.52 5.26
N PHE A 98 -8.63 8.03 5.06
CA PHE A 98 -7.49 8.30 5.94
C PHE A 98 -6.37 9.07 5.22
N GLN A 99 -6.59 9.46 3.98
CA GLN A 99 -5.61 10.16 3.14
C GLN A 99 -4.29 9.40 3.03
N LEU A 100 -4.41 8.09 2.85
CA LEU A 100 -3.27 7.19 2.71
C LEU A 100 -3.22 6.57 1.32
N LEU A 101 -2.02 6.17 0.94
CA LEU A 101 -1.75 5.34 -0.21
C LEU A 101 -0.93 4.14 0.25
N VAL A 102 -1.45 2.94 0.01
CA VAL A 102 -0.77 1.70 0.37
C VAL A 102 -0.18 1.07 -0.88
N GLY A 103 1.12 0.84 -0.87
CA GLY A 103 1.83 0.14 -1.95
C GLY A 103 2.17 -1.28 -1.51
N LEU A 104 1.85 -2.25 -2.35
CA LEU A 104 2.11 -3.67 -2.10
C LEU A 104 2.94 -4.25 -3.22
N VAL A 105 3.87 -5.13 -2.85
CA VAL A 105 4.65 -5.92 -3.79
C VAL A 105 4.28 -7.38 -3.63
N PHE A 106 3.88 -8.01 -4.72
CA PHE A 106 3.54 -9.44 -4.75
C PHE A 106 4.54 -10.22 -5.59
N GLN A 107 4.64 -11.51 -5.33
CA GLN A 107 5.28 -12.43 -6.26
C GLN A 107 4.53 -12.40 -7.58
N ARG A 108 5.26 -12.46 -8.69
CA ARG A 108 4.66 -12.40 -10.02
C ARG A 108 3.69 -13.53 -10.31
N SER A 109 3.98 -14.72 -9.79
CA SER A 109 3.20 -15.94 -10.02
C SER A 109 1.82 -15.93 -9.36
N VAL A 110 1.48 -14.90 -8.61
CA VAL A 110 0.19 -14.83 -7.93
C VAL A 110 -0.91 -14.46 -8.91
N ASN A 111 -1.72 -15.44 -9.28
CA ASN A 111 -2.99 -15.24 -9.98
C ASN A 111 -4.02 -14.81 -8.94
N ALA A 112 -3.82 -13.64 -8.38
CA ALA A 112 -4.65 -13.20 -7.29
C ALA A 112 -6.03 -12.78 -7.79
N GLU A 113 -7.02 -13.11 -7.03
CA GLU A 113 -8.29 -12.41 -7.07
C GLU A 113 -8.05 -11.02 -6.50
N ASP A 114 -7.52 -10.12 -7.32
CA ASP A 114 -7.01 -8.82 -6.88
C ASP A 114 -8.09 -8.01 -6.16
N HIS A 115 -9.34 -8.08 -6.65
CA HIS A 115 -10.47 -7.39 -6.01
C HIS A 115 -10.73 -7.88 -4.58
N LYS A 116 -10.51 -9.16 -4.32
CA LYS A 116 -10.67 -9.74 -2.98
C LYS A 116 -9.57 -9.26 -2.05
N ILE A 117 -8.33 -9.23 -2.52
CA ILE A 117 -7.20 -8.71 -1.75
C ILE A 117 -7.41 -7.23 -1.43
N VAL A 118 -7.85 -6.43 -2.40
CA VAL A 118 -8.16 -5.02 -2.20
C VAL A 118 -9.18 -4.85 -1.08
N SER A 119 -10.29 -5.60 -1.13
CA SER A 119 -11.34 -5.50 -0.11
C SER A 119 -10.85 -5.90 1.27
N GLU A 120 -10.08 -6.98 1.37
CA GLU A 120 -9.53 -7.44 2.64
C GLU A 120 -8.60 -6.40 3.26
N ILE A 121 -7.74 -5.78 2.46
CA ILE A 121 -6.79 -4.78 2.94
C ILE A 121 -7.52 -3.49 3.35
N GLU A 122 -8.51 -3.06 2.58
CA GLU A 122 -9.32 -1.90 2.95
C GLU A 122 -9.98 -2.10 4.31
N ILE A 123 -10.53 -3.28 4.55
CA ILE A 123 -11.16 -3.63 5.85
C ILE A 123 -10.11 -3.62 6.95
N LEU A 124 -8.96 -4.22 6.73
CA LEU A 124 -7.88 -4.27 7.73
C LEU A 124 -7.41 -2.88 8.12
N VAL A 125 -7.19 -2.02 7.14
CA VAL A 125 -6.74 -0.63 7.39
C VAL A 125 -7.81 0.13 8.15
N ALA A 126 -9.06 0.05 7.71
CA ALA A 126 -10.17 0.74 8.36
C ALA A 126 -10.36 0.27 9.80
N ASP A 127 -10.34 -1.04 10.04
CA ASP A 127 -10.49 -1.60 11.38
C ASP A 127 -9.35 -1.17 12.30
N ALA A 128 -8.10 -1.23 11.82
CA ALA A 128 -6.95 -0.85 12.61
C ALA A 128 -6.98 0.62 13.01
N LEU A 129 -7.34 1.51 12.08
CA LEU A 129 -7.37 2.95 12.34
C LEU A 129 -8.58 3.36 13.17
N ASN A 130 -9.73 2.77 12.92
CA ASN A 130 -10.93 3.04 13.74
C ASN A 130 -10.74 2.57 15.18
N HIS A 131 -10.12 1.40 15.35
CA HIS A 131 -9.82 0.85 16.67
C HIS A 131 -8.81 1.73 17.41
N SER A 132 -7.76 2.18 16.74
CA SER A 132 -6.78 3.11 17.29
C SER A 132 -7.43 4.42 17.73
N SER A 133 -8.31 4.97 16.90
CA SER A 133 -9.06 6.19 17.23
C SER A 133 -9.96 6.01 18.44
N SER A 134 -10.62 4.85 18.56
CA SER A 134 -11.48 4.54 19.71
C SER A 134 -10.70 4.40 20.99
N SER A 135 -9.50 3.85 20.95
CA SER A 135 -8.65 3.65 22.14
C SER A 135 -8.07 4.95 22.70
N ASN A 136 -8.10 6.03 21.94
CA ASN A 136 -7.63 7.35 22.36
C ASN A 136 -8.72 8.23 22.98
N LEU A 137 -9.91 7.70 23.08
CA LEU A 137 -11.01 8.36 23.75
C LEU A 137 -11.06 7.95 25.21
#